data_9ad83cd9e7d8d224c6705cee7301c8a8
#
_entry.id   9ad83cd9e7d8d224c6705cee7301c8a8
#
_cell.length_a   1.000
_cell.length_b   1.000
_cell.length_c   1.000
_cell.angle_alpha   90.00
_cell.angle_beta   90.00
_cell.angle_gamma   90.00
#
_symmetry.space_group_name_H-M   'P 1'
#
loop_
_entity.id
_entity.type
_entity.pdbx_description
1 polymer ?
#
loop_
_entity_poly.entity_id
_entity_poly.type
_entity_poly.pdbx_seq_one_letter_code
_entity_poly.pdbx_strand_id
1 'polypeptide(L)'
;MALLREILRQRRRGLTLTRNLTCYEAELFMVAGATERIVTAWMGIGLPWGVSKIMRHYVESGKVAMEEWSHLALGLRFRAGAMGVPFLPSLTMLGSDLMGVGGMKTLEDPYTGATLAAVPALFPDVAVLHVHRADRFGNCQIDGYPHMDADIARAASTVLVTTEELIPETETRRHPDRTVIPGFVVDALVHVPFGAFPHECYGLYEADVEHFDEYARAVDARGADGVAAYVDRHVHTPATFGDYLELFGGARLARQQARARELTG
;
A
#
# COMPACT_ATOMS: atom_id res chain seq x y z
N MET A 1 2.99 -5.98 4.15
CA MET A 1 3.18 -7.16 3.23
C MET A 1 2.50 -8.42 3.75
N ALA A 2 2.46 -8.66 5.05
CA ALA A 2 1.82 -9.88 5.60
C ALA A 2 0.38 -10.09 5.11
N LEU A 3 -0.49 -9.08 5.22
CA LEU A 3 -1.88 -9.16 4.73
C LEU A 3 -1.98 -9.39 3.22
N LEU A 4 -1.14 -8.74 2.41
CA LEU A 4 -1.14 -8.91 0.95
C LEU A 4 -0.77 -10.35 0.55
N ARG A 5 0.21 -10.93 1.26
CA ARG A 5 0.60 -12.33 1.06
C ARG A 5 -0.54 -13.27 1.43
N GLU A 6 -1.24 -13.01 2.53
CA GLU A 6 -2.38 -13.83 2.95
C GLU A 6 -3.53 -13.78 1.93
N ILE A 7 -3.81 -12.62 1.35
CA ILE A 7 -4.80 -12.47 0.27
C ILE A 7 -4.43 -13.36 -0.93
N LEU A 8 -3.15 -13.35 -1.35
CA LEU A 8 -2.64 -14.19 -2.43
C LEU A 8 -2.68 -15.68 -2.06
N ARG A 9 -2.28 -16.03 -0.82
CA ARG A 9 -2.30 -17.41 -0.32
C ARG A 9 -3.71 -17.98 -0.32
N GLN A 10 -4.72 -17.17 0.02
CA GLN A 10 -6.14 -17.52 -0.05
C GLN A 10 -6.69 -17.55 -1.50
N ARG A 11 -5.86 -17.23 -2.50
CA ARG A 11 -6.24 -17.20 -3.92
C ARG A 11 -7.46 -16.32 -4.20
N ARG A 12 -7.59 -15.18 -3.50
CA ARG A 12 -8.64 -14.21 -3.79
C ARG A 12 -8.48 -13.66 -5.19
N ARG A 13 -9.61 -13.36 -5.85
CA ARG A 13 -9.67 -12.91 -7.25
C ARG A 13 -10.67 -11.78 -7.42
N GLY A 14 -10.66 -11.13 -8.60
CA GLY A 14 -11.58 -10.05 -8.93
C GLY A 14 -11.30 -8.77 -8.12
N LEU A 15 -10.05 -8.55 -7.70
CA LEU A 15 -9.69 -7.42 -6.85
C LEU A 15 -9.36 -6.19 -7.70
N THR A 16 -9.74 -5.01 -7.19
CA THR A 16 -9.20 -3.73 -7.61
C THR A 16 -8.18 -3.28 -6.56
N LEU A 17 -6.93 -3.13 -6.97
CA LEU A 17 -5.89 -2.57 -6.11
C LEU A 17 -5.88 -1.05 -6.22
N THR A 18 -5.84 -0.35 -5.09
CA THR A 18 -5.68 1.10 -5.09
C THR A 18 -4.60 1.52 -4.10
N ARG A 19 -3.60 2.24 -4.62
CA ARG A 19 -2.47 2.79 -3.86
C ARG A 19 -1.78 3.86 -4.70
N ASN A 20 -1.27 4.92 -4.07
CA ASN A 20 -0.58 6.00 -4.78
C ASN A 20 0.66 5.53 -5.52
N LEU A 21 1.51 4.75 -4.85
CA LEU A 21 2.70 4.13 -5.42
C LEU A 21 2.51 2.62 -5.39
N THR A 22 2.23 2.03 -6.53
CA THR A 22 2.04 0.60 -6.68
C THR A 22 3.38 -0.06 -7.01
N CYS A 23 3.89 -0.86 -6.09
CA CYS A 23 5.22 -1.46 -6.20
C CYS A 23 5.15 -2.95 -6.62
N TYR A 24 6.22 -3.71 -6.39
CA TYR A 24 6.36 -5.09 -6.86
C TYR A 24 5.21 -6.01 -6.41
N GLU A 25 4.54 -5.70 -5.31
CA GLU A 25 3.36 -6.46 -4.87
C GLU A 25 2.27 -6.53 -5.94
N ALA A 26 2.10 -5.48 -6.76
CA ALA A 26 1.13 -5.52 -7.85
C ALA A 26 1.49 -6.54 -8.94
N GLU A 27 2.79 -6.73 -9.22
CA GLU A 27 3.21 -7.81 -10.13
C GLU A 27 2.75 -9.18 -9.61
N LEU A 28 2.90 -9.41 -8.30
CA LEU A 28 2.46 -10.65 -7.68
C LEU A 28 0.96 -10.86 -7.86
N PHE A 29 0.15 -9.80 -7.63
CA PHE A 29 -1.31 -9.86 -7.80
C PHE A 29 -1.72 -10.04 -9.27
N MET A 30 -1.05 -9.36 -10.20
CA MET A 30 -1.30 -9.50 -11.65
C MET A 30 -1.00 -10.92 -12.14
N VAL A 31 0.19 -11.43 -11.84
CA VAL A 31 0.63 -12.75 -12.32
C VAL A 31 -0.14 -13.87 -11.66
N ALA A 32 -0.50 -13.74 -10.37
CA ALA A 32 -1.39 -14.68 -9.68
C ALA A 32 -2.85 -14.62 -10.17
N GLY A 33 -3.22 -13.67 -11.04
CA GLY A 33 -4.58 -13.46 -11.52
C GLY A 33 -5.55 -13.05 -10.40
N ALA A 34 -5.04 -12.35 -9.39
CA ALA A 34 -5.81 -11.88 -8.25
C ALA A 34 -6.47 -10.53 -8.51
N THR A 35 -5.87 -9.66 -9.35
CA THR A 35 -6.37 -8.33 -9.66
C THR A 35 -6.80 -8.20 -11.12
N GLU A 36 -7.88 -7.46 -11.34
CA GLU A 36 -8.42 -7.13 -12.66
C GLU A 36 -8.26 -5.63 -12.98
N ARG A 37 -8.01 -4.80 -11.94
CA ARG A 37 -7.88 -3.36 -12.07
C ARG A 37 -6.90 -2.79 -11.06
N ILE A 38 -6.17 -1.75 -11.47
CA ILE A 38 -5.31 -0.96 -10.58
C ILE A 38 -5.67 0.51 -10.71
N VAL A 39 -5.82 1.18 -9.57
CA VAL A 39 -6.02 2.63 -9.45
C VAL A 39 -4.79 3.21 -8.76
N THR A 40 -3.96 3.94 -9.51
CA THR A 40 -2.64 4.36 -9.01
C THR A 40 -2.16 5.66 -9.66
N ALA A 41 -1.12 6.25 -9.06
CA ALA A 41 -0.39 7.38 -9.65
C ALA A 41 0.98 6.97 -10.22
N TRP A 42 1.50 5.80 -9.83
CA TRP A 42 2.77 5.28 -10.30
C TRP A 42 2.85 3.77 -10.15
N MET A 43 3.50 3.10 -11.12
CA MET A 43 3.75 1.66 -11.10
C MET A 43 5.22 1.36 -11.36
N GLY A 44 5.83 0.51 -10.50
CA GLY A 44 7.18 0.03 -10.68
C GLY A 44 7.56 -0.99 -9.64
N ILE A 45 8.77 -1.58 -9.75
CA ILE A 45 9.28 -2.50 -8.71
C ILE A 45 9.64 -1.70 -7.46
N GLY A 46 10.17 -0.50 -7.64
CA GLY A 46 10.64 0.46 -6.65
C GLY A 46 11.55 1.48 -7.34
N LEU A 47 11.84 2.61 -6.70
CA LEU A 47 12.62 3.69 -7.33
C LEU A 47 13.97 3.23 -7.92
N PRO A 48 14.79 2.39 -7.24
CA PRO A 48 16.06 1.93 -7.80
C PRO A 48 15.91 0.98 -9.00
N TRP A 49 14.81 0.24 -9.08
CA TRP A 49 14.57 -0.78 -10.13
C TRP A 49 13.69 -0.29 -11.27
N GLY A 50 13.08 0.89 -11.11
CA GLY A 50 12.32 1.58 -12.16
C GLY A 50 10.96 0.96 -12.49
N VAL A 51 10.48 1.27 -13.68
CA VAL A 51 9.16 0.86 -14.17
C VAL A 51 9.13 -0.63 -14.50
N SER A 52 8.13 -1.33 -13.99
CA SER A 52 7.93 -2.75 -14.24
C SER A 52 7.55 -3.06 -15.69
N LYS A 53 8.33 -3.95 -16.33
CA LYS A 53 7.99 -4.49 -17.65
C LYS A 53 6.77 -5.41 -17.60
N ILE A 54 6.58 -6.14 -16.49
CA ILE A 54 5.46 -7.05 -16.28
C ILE A 54 4.16 -6.26 -16.15
N MET A 55 4.12 -5.26 -15.25
CA MET A 55 2.94 -4.41 -15.07
C MET A 55 2.57 -3.71 -16.37
N ARG A 56 3.56 -3.15 -17.09
CA ARG A 56 3.35 -2.56 -18.41
C ARG A 56 2.70 -3.56 -19.38
N HIS A 57 3.25 -4.75 -19.50
CA HIS A 57 2.71 -5.78 -20.40
C HIS A 57 1.27 -6.15 -20.04
N TYR A 58 0.94 -6.32 -18.76
CA TYR A 58 -0.42 -6.67 -18.32
C TYR A 58 -1.43 -5.56 -18.62
N VAL A 59 -1.03 -4.30 -18.47
CA VAL A 59 -1.87 -3.13 -18.79
C VAL A 59 -2.02 -2.96 -20.30
N GLU A 60 -0.92 -2.92 -21.07
CA GLU A 60 -0.95 -2.73 -22.52
C GLU A 60 -1.67 -3.86 -23.26
N SER A 61 -1.61 -5.09 -22.75
CA SER A 61 -2.34 -6.22 -23.32
C SER A 61 -3.82 -6.29 -22.90
N GLY A 62 -4.27 -5.38 -22.05
CA GLY A 62 -5.65 -5.33 -21.55
C GLY A 62 -6.00 -6.43 -20.53
N LYS A 63 -5.01 -7.18 -20.03
CA LYS A 63 -5.24 -8.20 -18.99
C LYS A 63 -5.63 -7.59 -17.64
N VAL A 64 -5.13 -6.39 -17.35
CA VAL A 64 -5.45 -5.62 -16.15
C VAL A 64 -5.77 -4.20 -16.57
N ALA A 65 -6.93 -3.69 -16.17
CA ALA A 65 -7.31 -2.29 -16.40
C ALA A 65 -6.49 -1.37 -15.48
N MET A 66 -6.04 -0.23 -16.01
CA MET A 66 -5.36 0.79 -15.22
C MET A 66 -6.18 2.08 -15.23
N GLU A 67 -6.36 2.65 -14.05
CA GLU A 67 -6.92 3.98 -13.83
C GLU A 67 -5.81 4.87 -13.26
N GLU A 68 -5.31 5.80 -14.08
CA GLU A 68 -4.18 6.64 -13.73
C GLU A 68 -4.65 7.99 -13.14
N TRP A 69 -4.02 8.39 -12.05
CA TRP A 69 -4.26 9.64 -11.33
C TRP A 69 -2.93 10.35 -11.04
N SER A 70 -2.97 11.66 -10.82
CA SER A 70 -1.83 12.30 -10.18
C SER A 70 -1.75 11.88 -8.71
N HIS A 71 -0.54 11.91 -8.14
CA HIS A 71 -0.33 11.53 -6.73
C HIS A 71 -1.22 12.34 -5.78
N LEU A 72 -1.31 13.66 -6.00
CA LEU A 72 -2.17 14.54 -5.21
C LEU A 72 -3.66 14.21 -5.43
N ALA A 73 -4.10 14.01 -6.67
CA ALA A 73 -5.51 13.74 -6.95
C ALA A 73 -5.97 12.42 -6.32
N LEU A 74 -5.16 11.36 -6.37
CA LEU A 74 -5.51 10.10 -5.70
C LEU A 74 -5.58 10.26 -4.17
N GLY A 75 -4.68 11.06 -3.59
CA GLY A 75 -4.78 11.42 -2.17
C GLY A 75 -6.05 12.19 -1.82
N LEU A 76 -6.44 13.14 -2.67
CA LEU A 76 -7.69 13.89 -2.49
C LEU A 76 -8.92 12.98 -2.62
N ARG A 77 -8.87 11.94 -3.45
CA ARG A 77 -9.94 10.94 -3.54
C ARG A 77 -10.15 10.20 -2.21
N PHE A 78 -9.07 9.70 -1.59
CA PHE A 78 -9.14 9.10 -0.25
C PHE A 78 -9.59 10.10 0.80
N ARG A 79 -9.08 11.34 0.73
CA ARG A 79 -9.47 12.41 1.65
C ARG A 79 -10.96 12.73 1.55
N ALA A 80 -11.50 12.84 0.35
CA ALA A 80 -12.94 13.05 0.14
C ALA A 80 -13.76 11.91 0.72
N GLY A 81 -13.34 10.64 0.50
CA GLY A 81 -13.97 9.47 1.12
C GLY A 81 -13.93 9.51 2.63
N ALA A 82 -12.76 9.83 3.22
CA ALA A 82 -12.59 9.96 4.67
C ALA A 82 -13.47 11.07 5.30
N MET A 83 -13.73 12.13 4.55
CA MET A 83 -14.61 13.24 4.98
C MET A 83 -16.09 12.96 4.72
N GLY A 84 -16.45 11.89 4.00
CA GLY A 84 -17.82 11.61 3.60
C GLY A 84 -18.40 12.60 2.59
N VAL A 85 -17.54 13.29 1.79
CA VAL A 85 -17.97 14.22 0.76
C VAL A 85 -17.84 13.57 -0.63
N PRO A 86 -18.70 13.93 -1.60
CA PRO A 86 -18.70 13.27 -2.91
C PRO A 86 -17.49 13.60 -3.78
N PHE A 87 -16.84 14.74 -3.55
CA PHE A 87 -15.62 15.18 -4.25
C PHE A 87 -14.92 16.29 -3.46
N LEU A 88 -13.67 16.57 -3.84
CA LEU A 88 -12.94 17.78 -3.41
C LEU A 88 -12.54 18.62 -4.63
N PRO A 89 -12.71 19.97 -4.58
CA PRO A 89 -12.23 20.86 -5.61
C PRO A 89 -10.70 20.99 -5.54
N SER A 90 -10.04 21.08 -6.71
CA SER A 90 -8.59 21.22 -6.79
C SER A 90 -8.16 21.83 -8.12
N LEU A 91 -6.95 22.39 -8.15
CA LEU A 91 -6.27 22.77 -9.39
C LEU A 91 -5.48 21.61 -10.00
N THR A 92 -5.30 20.50 -9.25
CA THR A 92 -4.53 19.35 -9.74
C THR A 92 -5.17 18.74 -10.99
N MET A 93 -4.31 18.27 -11.89
CA MET A 93 -4.64 17.64 -13.16
C MET A 93 -5.24 18.57 -14.23
N LEU A 94 -5.67 19.80 -13.90
CA LEU A 94 -6.13 20.76 -14.92
C LEU A 94 -5.03 20.99 -15.98
N GLY A 95 -5.45 21.00 -17.26
CA GLY A 95 -4.55 21.18 -18.39
C GLY A 95 -3.72 19.93 -18.76
N SER A 96 -3.99 18.78 -18.15
CA SER A 96 -3.40 17.49 -18.52
C SER A 96 -4.42 16.52 -19.11
N ASP A 97 -3.96 15.55 -19.90
CA ASP A 97 -4.80 14.49 -20.48
C ASP A 97 -5.43 13.59 -19.40
N LEU A 98 -4.89 13.58 -18.19
CA LEU A 98 -5.42 12.82 -17.05
C LEU A 98 -6.84 13.26 -16.66
N MET A 99 -7.24 14.49 -16.95
CA MET A 99 -8.63 14.94 -16.78
C MET A 99 -9.63 14.07 -17.55
N GLY A 100 -9.29 13.71 -18.79
CA GLY A 100 -10.11 12.84 -19.62
C GLY A 100 -10.10 11.39 -19.18
N VAL A 101 -8.94 10.86 -18.80
CA VAL A 101 -8.75 9.47 -18.37
C VAL A 101 -9.56 9.14 -17.12
N GLY A 102 -9.54 10.02 -16.12
CA GLY A 102 -10.30 9.85 -14.88
C GLY A 102 -11.78 10.20 -14.99
N GLY A 103 -12.25 10.66 -16.14
CA GLY A 103 -13.63 11.13 -16.33
C GLY A 103 -13.98 12.31 -15.42
N MET A 104 -12.98 13.08 -15.00
CA MET A 104 -13.13 14.19 -14.07
C MET A 104 -13.93 15.32 -14.70
N LYS A 105 -14.79 15.93 -13.89
CA LYS A 105 -15.56 17.12 -14.26
C LYS A 105 -14.87 18.38 -13.73
N THR A 106 -15.25 19.51 -14.31
CA THR A 106 -14.85 20.83 -13.80
C THR A 106 -16.02 21.54 -13.16
N LEU A 107 -15.72 22.46 -12.26
CA LEU A 107 -16.67 23.40 -11.67
C LEU A 107 -16.03 24.80 -11.60
N GLU A 108 -16.86 25.82 -11.44
CA GLU A 108 -16.41 27.18 -11.20
C GLU A 108 -16.28 27.41 -9.69
N ASP A 109 -15.16 27.99 -9.28
CA ASP A 109 -14.98 28.46 -7.90
C ASP A 109 -15.94 29.63 -7.62
N PRO A 110 -16.86 29.50 -6.66
CA PRO A 110 -17.87 30.51 -6.39
C PRO A 110 -17.29 31.82 -5.83
N TYR A 111 -16.04 31.85 -5.39
CA TYR A 111 -15.41 33.04 -4.81
C TYR A 111 -14.52 33.78 -5.80
N THR A 112 -13.86 33.06 -6.70
CA THR A 112 -12.87 33.64 -7.61
C THR A 112 -13.25 33.55 -9.07
N GLY A 113 -14.22 32.71 -9.44
CA GLY A 113 -14.58 32.41 -10.83
C GLY A 113 -13.58 31.48 -11.53
N ALA A 114 -12.56 30.98 -10.84
CA ALA A 114 -11.56 30.10 -11.42
C ALA A 114 -12.15 28.71 -11.73
N THR A 115 -11.67 28.09 -12.82
CA THR A 115 -12.02 26.70 -13.12
C THR A 115 -11.26 25.76 -12.19
N LEU A 116 -11.98 24.83 -11.57
CA LEU A 116 -11.46 23.79 -10.69
C LEU A 116 -11.79 22.40 -11.22
N ALA A 117 -10.94 21.40 -10.95
CA ALA A 117 -11.25 19.99 -11.11
C ALA A 117 -12.09 19.50 -9.93
N ALA A 118 -13.16 18.77 -10.20
CA ALA A 118 -13.95 18.06 -9.20
C ALA A 118 -13.37 16.65 -9.01
N VAL A 119 -12.47 16.48 -8.04
CA VAL A 119 -11.79 15.21 -7.78
C VAL A 119 -12.74 14.27 -7.00
N PRO A 120 -13.26 13.19 -7.61
CA PRO A 120 -14.30 12.35 -7.01
C PRO A 120 -13.76 11.54 -5.82
N ALA A 121 -14.60 11.33 -4.81
CA ALA A 121 -14.27 10.49 -3.68
C ALA A 121 -13.98 9.04 -4.08
N LEU A 122 -13.12 8.36 -3.30
CA LEU A 122 -12.86 6.93 -3.40
C LEU A 122 -13.19 6.29 -2.06
N PHE A 123 -14.04 5.26 -2.11
CA PHE A 123 -14.47 4.49 -0.96
C PHE A 123 -14.01 3.04 -1.14
N PRO A 124 -12.85 2.64 -0.62
CA PRO A 124 -12.41 1.26 -0.67
C PRO A 124 -13.35 0.33 0.13
N ASP A 125 -13.58 -0.89 -0.37
CA ASP A 125 -14.28 -1.91 0.41
C ASP A 125 -13.44 -2.34 1.61
N VAL A 126 -12.11 -2.49 1.39
CA VAL A 126 -11.17 -2.95 2.42
C VAL A 126 -9.89 -2.11 2.39
N ALA A 127 -9.50 -1.56 3.53
CA ALA A 127 -8.16 -1.05 3.78
C ALA A 127 -7.31 -2.14 4.45
N VAL A 128 -6.08 -2.33 3.93
CA VAL A 128 -5.07 -3.21 4.55
C VAL A 128 -3.86 -2.36 4.92
N LEU A 129 -3.59 -2.25 6.22
CA LEU A 129 -2.57 -1.33 6.74
C LEU A 129 -1.59 -2.07 7.65
N HIS A 130 -0.37 -1.53 7.74
CA HIS A 130 0.64 -1.99 8.67
C HIS A 130 1.16 -0.81 9.47
N VAL A 131 1.17 -0.94 10.80
CA VAL A 131 1.51 0.16 11.71
C VAL A 131 2.60 -0.26 12.71
N HIS A 132 3.28 0.72 13.28
CA HIS A 132 4.36 0.49 14.25
C HIS A 132 3.81 -0.08 15.55
N ARG A 133 2.79 0.55 16.11
CA ARG A 133 2.18 0.16 17.39
C ARG A 133 0.68 0.26 17.34
N ALA A 134 0.03 -0.61 18.08
CA ALA A 134 -1.41 -0.49 18.35
C ALA A 134 -1.73 -1.00 19.75
N ASP A 135 -2.77 -0.46 20.37
CA ASP A 135 -3.34 -1.06 21.57
C ASP A 135 -4.42 -2.11 21.22
N ARG A 136 -4.89 -2.84 22.20
CA ARG A 136 -5.91 -3.89 22.04
C ARG A 136 -7.26 -3.39 21.49
N PHE A 137 -7.51 -2.08 21.50
CA PHE A 137 -8.72 -1.46 20.97
C PHE A 137 -8.56 -0.96 19.53
N GLY A 138 -7.37 -1.17 18.93
CA GLY A 138 -7.09 -0.77 17.57
C GLY A 138 -6.64 0.68 17.41
N ASN A 139 -6.31 1.39 18.50
CA ASN A 139 -5.70 2.71 18.39
C ASN A 139 -4.28 2.56 17.87
N CYS A 140 -4.01 3.03 16.65
CA CYS A 140 -2.76 2.80 15.96
C CYS A 140 -1.86 4.02 15.94
N GLN A 141 -0.57 3.79 16.14
CA GLN A 141 0.51 4.79 16.06
C GLN A 141 1.44 4.45 14.89
N ILE A 142 1.81 5.46 14.12
CA ILE A 142 2.73 5.36 12.98
C ILE A 142 3.86 6.35 13.24
N ASP A 143 5.11 5.85 13.25
CA ASP A 143 6.29 6.69 13.36
C ASP A 143 6.69 7.23 11.97
N GLY A 144 7.33 8.39 11.95
CA GLY A 144 7.70 9.05 10.71
C GLY A 144 6.49 9.69 10.00
N TYR A 145 6.44 9.56 8.67
CA TYR A 145 5.41 10.19 7.86
C TYR A 145 4.26 9.20 7.55
N PRO A 146 3.04 9.43 8.08
CA PRO A 146 1.93 8.48 7.94
C PRO A 146 1.30 8.48 6.55
N HIS A 147 1.74 9.35 5.65
CA HIS A 147 1.26 9.51 4.29
C HIS A 147 -0.28 9.63 4.23
N MET A 148 -0.98 8.72 3.55
CA MET A 148 -2.44 8.72 3.39
C MET A 148 -3.14 7.65 4.24
N ASP A 149 -2.43 6.95 5.10
CA ASP A 149 -2.94 5.78 5.84
C ASP A 149 -4.18 6.12 6.66
N ALA A 150 -4.19 7.31 7.30
CA ALA A 150 -5.34 7.79 8.07
C ALA A 150 -6.57 8.06 7.19
N ASP A 151 -6.37 8.61 5.99
CA ASP A 151 -7.47 8.88 5.06
C ASP A 151 -7.97 7.58 4.42
N ILE A 152 -7.08 6.66 4.07
CA ILE A 152 -7.43 5.33 3.57
C ILE A 152 -8.25 4.56 4.60
N ALA A 153 -7.81 4.55 5.88
CA ALA A 153 -8.54 3.90 6.96
C ALA A 153 -9.96 4.46 7.13
N ARG A 154 -10.11 5.79 7.09
CA ARG A 154 -11.42 6.43 7.28
C ARG A 154 -12.33 6.37 6.07
N ALA A 155 -11.77 6.20 4.87
CA ALA A 155 -12.53 6.08 3.63
C ALA A 155 -13.06 4.67 3.38
N ALA A 156 -12.43 3.64 3.98
CA ALA A 156 -12.76 2.25 3.73
C ALA A 156 -13.96 1.77 4.56
N SER A 157 -14.67 0.77 4.03
CA SER A 157 -15.79 0.11 4.72
C SER A 157 -15.32 -0.90 5.76
N THR A 158 -14.15 -1.52 5.55
CA THR A 158 -13.52 -2.48 6.47
C THR A 158 -12.04 -2.17 6.59
N VAL A 159 -11.51 -2.14 7.80
CA VAL A 159 -10.11 -1.78 8.08
C VAL A 159 -9.40 -2.93 8.80
N LEU A 160 -8.44 -3.55 8.09
CA LEU A 160 -7.61 -4.62 8.60
C LEU A 160 -6.20 -4.08 8.87
N VAL A 161 -5.74 -4.20 10.10
CA VAL A 161 -4.44 -3.68 10.54
C VAL A 161 -3.54 -4.81 11.04
N THR A 162 -2.28 -4.79 10.60
CA THR A 162 -1.20 -5.52 11.27
C THR A 162 -0.30 -4.53 12.00
N THR A 163 0.25 -4.93 13.15
CA THR A 163 1.13 -4.09 13.95
C THR A 163 2.43 -4.80 14.30
N GLU A 164 3.52 -4.03 14.36
CA GLU A 164 4.81 -4.53 14.84
C GLU A 164 4.81 -4.80 16.35
N GLU A 165 4.08 -3.97 17.10
CA GLU A 165 4.03 -4.05 18.56
C GLU A 165 2.61 -3.81 19.08
N LEU A 166 2.23 -4.62 20.09
CA LEU A 166 1.04 -4.36 20.90
C LEU A 166 1.45 -3.61 22.17
N ILE A 167 0.95 -2.38 22.32
CA ILE A 167 1.22 -1.55 23.48
C ILE A 167 0.03 -1.51 24.45
N PRO A 168 0.28 -1.25 25.75
CA PRO A 168 -0.79 -1.05 26.73
C PRO A 168 -1.67 0.17 26.37
N GLU A 169 -2.99 0.07 26.60
CA GLU A 169 -3.94 1.18 26.46
C GLU A 169 -3.51 2.43 27.24
N THR A 170 -2.85 2.25 28.38
CA THR A 170 -2.34 3.37 29.19
C THR A 170 -1.30 4.21 28.44
N GLU A 171 -0.59 3.63 27.49
CA GLU A 171 0.38 4.36 26.66
C GLU A 171 -0.34 5.20 25.60
N THR A 172 -1.35 4.66 24.93
CA THR A 172 -2.17 5.44 23.99
C THR A 172 -2.93 6.56 24.68
N ARG A 173 -3.44 6.33 25.90
CA ARG A 173 -4.10 7.37 26.71
C ARG A 173 -3.14 8.46 27.20
N ARG A 174 -1.88 8.11 27.47
CA ARG A 174 -0.86 9.08 27.90
C ARG A 174 -0.42 9.99 26.72
N HIS A 175 -0.42 9.46 25.50
CA HIS A 175 0.01 10.14 24.28
C HIS A 175 -1.05 10.08 23.18
N PRO A 176 -2.23 10.68 23.38
CA PRO A 176 -3.34 10.62 22.41
C PRO A 176 -3.01 11.31 21.09
N ASP A 177 -2.10 12.27 21.11
CA ASP A 177 -1.55 13.00 19.95
C ASP A 177 -0.80 12.10 18.96
N ARG A 178 -0.30 10.93 19.40
CA ARG A 178 0.39 9.96 18.54
C ARG A 178 -0.57 9.00 17.83
N THR A 179 -1.85 8.98 18.18
CA THR A 179 -2.83 8.10 17.54
C THR A 179 -3.20 8.64 16.17
N VAL A 180 -2.72 7.98 15.11
CA VAL A 180 -2.99 8.32 13.71
C VAL A 180 -4.32 7.73 13.24
N ILE A 181 -4.56 6.46 13.58
CA ILE A 181 -5.79 5.74 13.24
C ILE A 181 -6.50 5.39 14.56
N PRO A 182 -7.68 5.98 14.83
CA PRO A 182 -8.41 5.67 16.04
C PRO A 182 -9.07 4.28 15.96
N GLY A 183 -9.13 3.59 17.09
CA GLY A 183 -9.59 2.20 17.16
C GLY A 183 -11.01 1.98 16.68
N PHE A 184 -11.88 2.99 16.76
CA PHE A 184 -13.27 2.84 16.32
C PHE A 184 -13.45 2.70 14.78
N VAL A 185 -12.40 2.90 13.97
CA VAL A 185 -12.41 2.63 12.52
C VAL A 185 -11.73 1.32 12.16
N VAL A 186 -11.13 0.60 13.13
CA VAL A 186 -10.40 -0.64 12.91
C VAL A 186 -11.29 -1.84 13.20
N ASP A 187 -11.53 -2.68 12.20
CA ASP A 187 -12.36 -3.88 12.32
C ASP A 187 -11.57 -5.10 12.83
N ALA A 188 -10.30 -5.20 12.42
CA ALA A 188 -9.44 -6.30 12.88
C ALA A 188 -7.99 -5.84 13.03
N LEU A 189 -7.37 -6.26 14.14
CA LEU A 189 -5.97 -6.01 14.47
C LEU A 189 -5.24 -7.33 14.72
N VAL A 190 -4.08 -7.49 14.08
CA VAL A 190 -3.22 -8.67 14.27
C VAL A 190 -1.78 -8.23 14.55
N HIS A 191 -1.18 -8.79 15.59
CA HIS A 191 0.24 -8.60 15.89
C HIS A 191 1.09 -9.44 14.94
N VAL A 192 1.87 -8.78 14.09
CA VAL A 192 2.70 -9.42 13.06
C VAL A 192 4.04 -8.68 12.96
N PRO A 193 5.02 -9.01 13.80
CA PRO A 193 6.37 -8.46 13.69
C PRO A 193 6.96 -8.71 12.28
N PHE A 194 7.69 -7.73 11.76
CA PHE A 194 8.16 -7.71 10.37
C PHE A 194 7.06 -7.75 9.31
N GLY A 195 5.84 -7.29 9.64
CA GLY A 195 4.69 -7.37 8.76
C GLY A 195 4.80 -6.56 7.47
N ALA A 196 5.70 -5.57 7.38
CA ALA A 196 6.02 -4.85 6.15
C ALA A 196 7.11 -5.54 5.31
N PHE A 197 7.91 -6.45 5.90
CA PHE A 197 9.03 -7.10 5.22
C PHE A 197 8.60 -7.79 3.90
N PRO A 198 9.36 -7.65 2.79
CA PRO A 198 10.74 -7.16 2.65
C PRO A 198 10.88 -5.64 2.49
N HIS A 199 9.79 -4.85 2.54
CA HIS A 199 9.86 -3.40 2.65
C HIS A 199 10.30 -2.96 4.05
N GLU A 200 10.63 -1.67 4.17
CA GLU A 200 10.98 -1.05 5.44
C GLU A 200 9.76 -0.85 6.35
N CYS A 201 10.03 -0.79 7.65
CA CYS A 201 9.19 -0.16 8.64
C CYS A 201 10.06 0.88 9.38
N TYR A 202 9.76 2.14 9.15
CA TYR A 202 10.61 3.26 9.57
C TYR A 202 11.09 3.14 11.01
N GLY A 203 12.42 3.24 11.21
CA GLY A 203 13.04 3.14 12.53
C GLY A 203 13.09 1.73 13.15
N LEU A 204 12.40 0.74 12.59
CA LEU A 204 12.40 -0.64 13.08
C LEU A 204 13.28 -1.56 12.25
N TYR A 205 13.16 -1.53 10.94
CA TYR A 205 13.99 -2.27 10.00
C TYR A 205 13.94 -1.65 8.60
N GLU A 206 15.07 -1.73 7.90
CA GLU A 206 15.21 -1.26 6.52
C GLU A 206 14.69 -2.28 5.51
N ALA A 207 14.42 -1.78 4.29
CA ALA A 207 14.07 -2.63 3.16
C ALA A 207 15.21 -3.59 2.80
N ASP A 208 14.86 -4.81 2.44
CA ASP A 208 15.82 -5.81 2.00
C ASP A 208 16.17 -5.63 0.52
N VAL A 209 17.07 -4.69 0.23
CA VAL A 209 17.53 -4.34 -1.12
C VAL A 209 18.08 -5.56 -1.87
N GLU A 210 18.83 -6.43 -1.18
CA GLU A 210 19.37 -7.66 -1.76
C GLU A 210 18.25 -8.57 -2.29
N HIS A 211 17.15 -8.68 -1.53
CA HIS A 211 15.97 -9.42 -1.95
C HIS A 211 15.30 -8.82 -3.18
N PHE A 212 15.14 -7.50 -3.24
CA PHE A 212 14.59 -6.84 -4.42
C PHE A 212 15.49 -6.97 -5.65
N ASP A 213 16.81 -6.94 -5.47
CA ASP A 213 17.77 -7.21 -6.54
C ASP A 213 17.67 -8.65 -7.06
N GLU A 214 17.50 -9.62 -6.17
CA GLU A 214 17.27 -11.03 -6.55
C GLU A 214 15.94 -11.18 -7.31
N TYR A 215 14.88 -10.54 -6.83
CA TYR A 215 13.57 -10.52 -7.48
C TYR A 215 13.64 -9.89 -8.86
N ALA A 216 14.22 -8.68 -8.99
CA ALA A 216 14.35 -7.97 -10.27
C ALA A 216 15.14 -8.79 -11.30
N ARG A 217 16.25 -9.41 -10.89
CA ARG A 217 17.03 -10.30 -11.77
C ARG A 217 16.23 -11.53 -12.23
N ALA A 218 15.44 -12.12 -11.35
CA ALA A 218 14.58 -13.25 -11.70
C ALA A 218 13.48 -12.86 -12.69
N VAL A 219 12.91 -11.68 -12.52
CA VAL A 219 11.91 -11.10 -13.44
C VAL A 219 12.54 -10.73 -14.78
N ASP A 220 13.70 -10.11 -14.80
CA ASP A 220 14.43 -9.79 -16.05
C ASP A 220 14.79 -11.03 -16.86
N ALA A 221 15.18 -12.11 -16.20
CA ALA A 221 15.56 -13.36 -16.85
C ALA A 221 14.36 -14.19 -17.36
N ARG A 222 13.23 -14.17 -16.68
CA ARG A 222 12.12 -15.12 -16.88
C ARG A 222 10.75 -14.46 -17.07
N GLY A 223 10.64 -13.13 -16.98
CA GLY A 223 9.37 -12.43 -17.11
C GLY A 223 8.32 -12.90 -16.09
N ALA A 224 7.09 -13.07 -16.55
CA ALA A 224 5.96 -13.52 -15.70
C ALA A 224 6.22 -14.87 -15.01
N ASP A 225 6.96 -15.79 -15.64
CA ASP A 225 7.32 -17.07 -15.02
C ASP A 225 8.26 -16.88 -13.82
N GLY A 226 9.09 -15.82 -13.84
CA GLY A 226 9.92 -15.44 -12.70
C GLY A 226 9.06 -14.98 -11.51
N VAL A 227 8.06 -14.17 -11.78
CA VAL A 227 7.09 -13.72 -10.77
C VAL A 227 6.26 -14.91 -10.25
N ALA A 228 5.78 -15.78 -11.13
CA ALA A 228 5.01 -16.97 -10.73
C ALA A 228 5.82 -17.87 -9.80
N ALA A 229 7.08 -18.15 -10.14
CA ALA A 229 7.98 -18.94 -9.30
C ALA A 229 8.26 -18.26 -7.95
N TYR A 230 8.35 -16.92 -7.94
CA TYR A 230 8.45 -16.17 -6.69
C TYR A 230 7.18 -16.33 -5.83
N VAL A 231 6.00 -16.20 -6.41
CA VAL A 231 4.72 -16.40 -5.72
C VAL A 231 4.65 -17.80 -5.13
N ASP A 232 4.99 -18.84 -5.89
CA ASP A 232 4.98 -20.20 -5.39
C ASP A 232 5.93 -20.37 -4.20
N ARG A 233 7.18 -19.91 -4.33
CA ARG A 233 8.21 -20.06 -3.28
C ARG A 233 7.90 -19.25 -2.03
N HIS A 234 7.47 -17.98 -2.18
CA HIS A 234 7.39 -17.03 -1.08
C HIS A 234 5.96 -16.80 -0.55
N VAL A 235 4.92 -17.24 -1.27
CA VAL A 235 3.53 -17.07 -0.87
C VAL A 235 2.86 -18.42 -0.61
N HIS A 236 2.94 -19.36 -1.56
CA HIS A 236 2.18 -20.60 -1.46
C HIS A 236 2.90 -21.70 -0.66
N THR A 237 4.23 -21.76 -0.72
CA THR A 237 5.01 -22.76 0.03
C THR A 237 5.01 -22.52 1.54
N PRO A 238 5.24 -21.29 2.07
CA PRO A 238 5.17 -21.06 3.51
C PRO A 238 3.72 -21.18 4.01
N ALA A 239 3.50 -22.01 5.01
CA ALA A 239 2.17 -22.19 5.62
C ALA A 239 1.75 -20.98 6.46
N THR A 240 2.71 -20.35 7.12
CA THR A 240 2.52 -19.17 7.98
C THR A 240 3.42 -18.01 7.54
N PHE A 241 3.17 -16.83 8.10
CA PHE A 241 4.08 -15.69 7.90
C PHE A 241 5.43 -15.91 8.59
N GLY A 242 5.46 -16.66 9.70
CA GLY A 242 6.70 -17.09 10.35
C GLY A 242 7.58 -17.94 9.42
N ASP A 243 7.00 -18.97 8.78
CA ASP A 243 7.72 -19.81 7.81
C ASP A 243 8.28 -18.98 6.64
N TYR A 244 7.56 -17.94 6.23
CA TYR A 244 8.07 -17.01 5.23
C TYR A 244 9.32 -16.26 5.71
N LEU A 245 9.31 -15.75 6.93
CA LEU A 245 10.47 -15.05 7.51
C LEU A 245 11.68 -15.99 7.66
N GLU A 246 11.46 -17.27 7.94
CA GLU A 246 12.51 -18.29 8.02
C GLU A 246 13.27 -18.48 6.71
N LEU A 247 12.64 -18.20 5.53
CA LEU A 247 13.33 -18.25 4.23
C LEU A 247 14.50 -17.27 4.15
N PHE A 248 14.50 -16.21 4.94
CA PHE A 248 15.55 -15.18 4.96
C PHE A 248 16.55 -15.41 6.10
N GLY A 249 16.11 -16.10 7.15
CA GLY A 249 16.90 -16.39 8.33
C GLY A 249 17.10 -15.19 9.28
N GLY A 250 17.23 -15.46 10.55
CA GLY A 250 17.30 -14.44 11.60
C GLY A 250 18.46 -13.44 11.44
N ALA A 251 19.61 -13.88 10.92
CA ALA A 251 20.76 -13.00 10.69
C ALA A 251 20.46 -11.90 9.65
N ARG A 252 19.69 -12.21 8.61
CA ARG A 252 19.30 -11.22 7.57
C ARG A 252 18.31 -10.20 8.15
N LEU A 253 17.31 -10.66 8.89
CA LEU A 253 16.35 -9.79 9.57
C LEU A 253 17.05 -8.86 10.58
N ALA A 254 17.97 -9.41 11.40
CA ALA A 254 18.75 -8.62 12.35
C ALA A 254 19.61 -7.53 11.68
N ARG A 255 20.18 -7.80 10.51
CA ARG A 255 20.91 -6.78 9.72
C ARG A 255 20.01 -5.61 9.33
N GLN A 256 18.76 -5.86 8.90
CA GLN A 256 17.85 -4.78 8.52
C GLN A 256 17.45 -3.93 9.75
N GLN A 257 17.28 -4.55 10.91
CA GLN A 257 17.05 -3.82 12.16
C GLN A 257 18.27 -2.97 12.58
N ALA A 258 19.49 -3.51 12.44
CA ALA A 258 20.70 -2.75 12.75
C ALA A 258 20.85 -1.52 11.84
N ARG A 259 20.60 -1.67 10.54
CA ARG A 259 20.62 -0.57 9.56
C ARG A 259 19.61 0.54 9.91
N ALA A 260 18.39 0.19 10.28
CA ALA A 260 17.40 1.17 10.68
C ALA A 260 17.87 2.00 11.89
N ARG A 261 18.48 1.36 12.88
CA ARG A 261 19.03 2.04 14.07
C ARG A 261 20.18 2.99 13.71
N GLU A 262 21.04 2.62 12.76
CA GLU A 262 22.13 3.48 12.28
C GLU A 262 21.60 4.74 11.57
N LEU A 263 20.46 4.65 10.90
CA LEU A 263 19.87 5.76 10.14
C LEU A 263 19.00 6.70 11.00
N THR A 264 18.44 6.19 12.09
CA THR A 264 17.49 6.95 12.94
C THR A 264 18.08 7.36 14.30
N GLY A 265 19.22 6.83 14.71
CA GLY A 265 19.93 7.13 15.97
C GLY A 265 20.94 8.16 15.80
#